data_fba8d52aefc6eee766e754059bbbecfb
#
_entry.id   fba8d52aefc6eee766e754059bbbecfb
#
_cell.length_a   1.000
_cell.length_b   1.000
_cell.length_c   1.000
_cell.angle_alpha   90.00
_cell.angle_beta   90.00
_cell.angle_gamma   90.00
#
_symmetry.space_group_name_H-M   'P 1'
#
loop_
_entity.id
_entity.type
_entity.pdbx_description
1 polymer ?
#
loop_
_entity_poly.entity_id
_entity_poly.type
_entity_poly.pdbx_seq_one_letter_code
_entity_poly.pdbx_strand_id
1 'polypeptide(L)'
;MKHLPLEPELLAALPAQIDLRLVVTDMDGTLLDGQGRVPAGLLEAVENMRAAGIVFTPASGRQLANLRAVLGSAVEDSPLIAENGSFVVHGGEEIHSDTISAQDAEAAITTTRNLVDSGYDVGAVVACKHCAYIERSDAAFLKQAGLYYEALEIVEDLTAIALDEALKVAVFDFDDVENGSSQALTAAVPHVQTVVSGLHWTDMMSAQVSKGRALSALQARLGVLPEQTAVFGDYLNDLDLYDHADLGFAMRNAHPGIHAAATYTAPANTEDGVLRTVEELLRRCRSRD
;
A
#
# COMPACT_ATOMS: atom_id res chain seq x y z
N MET A 1 22.34 -11.08 -9.97
CA MET A 1 22.58 -10.44 -11.30
C MET A 1 23.38 -9.16 -11.08
N LYS A 2 24.32 -8.78 -11.97
CA LYS A 2 24.89 -7.43 -11.87
C LYS A 2 23.84 -6.48 -12.47
N HIS A 3 23.22 -5.66 -11.62
CA HIS A 3 22.35 -4.59 -12.10
C HIS A 3 23.14 -3.55 -12.89
N LEU A 4 22.47 -2.87 -13.82
CA LEU A 4 23.09 -1.72 -14.50
C LEU A 4 23.42 -0.63 -13.47
N PRO A 5 24.51 0.13 -13.66
CA PRO A 5 24.82 1.24 -12.76
C PRO A 5 23.70 2.29 -12.78
N LEU A 6 23.56 3.00 -11.66
CA LEU A 6 22.64 4.15 -11.56
C LEU A 6 23.13 5.30 -12.43
N GLU A 7 22.24 6.21 -12.76
CA GLU A 7 22.56 7.42 -13.51
C GLU A 7 23.54 8.30 -12.73
N PRO A 8 24.52 8.91 -13.41
CA PRO A 8 25.55 9.75 -12.77
C PRO A 8 24.96 10.90 -11.94
N GLU A 9 23.82 11.47 -12.39
CA GLU A 9 23.13 12.57 -11.72
C GLU A 9 22.59 12.13 -10.35
N LEU A 10 21.96 10.94 -10.27
CA LEU A 10 21.50 10.38 -9.02
C LEU A 10 22.67 10.08 -8.08
N LEU A 11 23.74 9.46 -8.59
CA LEU A 11 24.93 9.14 -7.80
C LEU A 11 25.60 10.39 -7.22
N ALA A 12 25.61 11.49 -7.98
CA ALA A 12 26.18 12.77 -7.54
C ALA A 12 25.29 13.48 -6.49
N ALA A 13 23.99 13.32 -6.57
CA ALA A 13 23.02 13.95 -5.66
C ALA A 13 22.96 13.27 -4.28
N LEU A 14 23.22 11.97 -4.22
CA LEU A 14 23.16 11.22 -2.96
C LEU A 14 24.27 11.60 -1.98
N PRO A 15 23.99 11.68 -0.66
CA PRO A 15 25.02 11.90 0.37
C PRO A 15 26.13 10.85 0.30
N ALA A 16 27.37 11.26 0.59
CA ALA A 16 28.52 10.36 0.57
C ALA A 16 28.46 9.28 1.67
N GLN A 17 27.82 9.59 2.80
CA GLN A 17 27.57 8.66 3.92
C GLN A 17 26.14 8.83 4.42
N ILE A 18 25.48 7.70 4.70
CA ILE A 18 24.08 7.63 5.10
C ILE A 18 23.95 6.77 6.36
N ASP A 19 23.15 7.20 7.35
CA ASP A 19 22.69 6.37 8.46
C ASP A 19 21.29 5.82 8.13
N LEU A 20 21.21 4.91 7.18
CA LEU A 20 19.93 4.29 6.76
C LEU A 20 19.52 3.20 7.75
N ARG A 21 18.25 3.20 8.16
CA ARG A 21 17.67 2.21 9.09
C ARG A 21 16.34 1.64 8.61
N LEU A 22 15.64 2.35 7.74
CA LEU A 22 14.33 1.92 7.25
C LEU A 22 14.23 2.22 5.76
N VAL A 23 13.80 1.24 5.00
CA VAL A 23 13.43 1.36 3.58
C VAL A 23 11.97 1.01 3.43
N VAL A 24 11.18 1.95 2.94
CA VAL A 24 9.74 1.77 2.65
C VAL A 24 9.52 1.88 1.16
N THR A 25 8.79 0.94 0.59
CA THR A 25 8.51 0.95 -0.84
C THR A 25 7.03 0.68 -1.10
N ASP A 26 6.42 1.47 -1.98
CA ASP A 26 5.19 1.03 -2.61
C ASP A 26 5.41 -0.22 -3.47
N MET A 27 4.33 -0.88 -3.87
CA MET A 27 4.36 -2.13 -4.62
C MET A 27 4.12 -1.93 -6.12
N ASP A 28 2.91 -1.50 -6.48
CA ASP A 28 2.43 -1.48 -7.87
C ASP A 28 2.94 -0.22 -8.60
N GLY A 29 3.77 -0.40 -9.63
CA GLY A 29 4.44 0.72 -10.30
C GLY A 29 5.75 1.16 -9.64
N THR A 30 6.09 0.60 -8.46
CA THR A 30 7.31 0.92 -7.70
C THR A 30 8.22 -0.30 -7.54
N LEU A 31 7.89 -1.24 -6.65
CA LEU A 31 8.69 -2.44 -6.42
C LEU A 31 8.46 -3.51 -7.49
N LEU A 32 7.18 -3.74 -7.85
CA LEU A 32 6.81 -4.74 -8.83
C LEU A 32 7.14 -4.28 -10.26
N ASP A 33 7.52 -5.22 -11.14
CA ASP A 33 7.77 -4.92 -12.54
C ASP A 33 6.49 -4.52 -13.31
N GLY A 34 6.63 -4.15 -14.58
CA GLY A 34 5.49 -3.75 -15.43
C GLY A 34 4.44 -4.85 -15.69
N GLN A 35 4.66 -6.08 -15.20
CA GLN A 35 3.71 -7.19 -15.23
C GLN A 35 3.22 -7.58 -13.82
N GLY A 36 3.50 -6.76 -12.81
CA GLY A 36 3.11 -7.03 -11.43
C GLY A 36 3.90 -8.15 -10.74
N ARG A 37 5.08 -8.50 -11.25
CA ARG A 37 5.92 -9.57 -10.70
C ARG A 37 6.97 -9.00 -9.74
N VAL A 38 7.28 -9.79 -8.72
CA VAL A 38 8.36 -9.49 -7.76
C VAL A 38 9.71 -9.58 -8.46
N PRO A 39 10.62 -8.59 -8.31
CA PRO A 39 11.97 -8.63 -8.86
C PRO A 39 12.76 -9.83 -8.33
N ALA A 40 13.48 -10.52 -9.21
CA ALA A 40 14.20 -11.77 -8.88
C ALA A 40 15.27 -11.60 -7.76
N GLY A 41 15.76 -10.38 -7.53
CA GLY A 41 16.77 -10.07 -6.49
C GLY A 41 16.19 -9.60 -5.16
N LEU A 42 14.87 -9.54 -4.99
CA LEU A 42 14.27 -8.93 -3.79
C LEU A 42 14.70 -9.63 -2.49
N LEU A 43 14.65 -10.96 -2.43
CA LEU A 43 15.03 -11.70 -1.23
C LEU A 43 16.48 -11.40 -0.83
N GLU A 44 17.43 -11.47 -1.78
CA GLU A 44 18.83 -11.15 -1.55
C GLU A 44 19.02 -9.70 -1.07
N ALA A 45 18.31 -8.74 -1.67
CA ALA A 45 18.37 -7.34 -1.26
C ALA A 45 17.84 -7.14 0.18
N VAL A 46 16.75 -7.81 0.55
CA VAL A 46 16.19 -7.75 1.92
C VAL A 46 17.14 -8.41 2.93
N GLU A 47 17.77 -9.54 2.60
CA GLU A 47 18.77 -10.18 3.45
C GLU A 47 20.00 -9.27 3.66
N ASN A 48 20.47 -8.59 2.60
CA ASN A 48 21.57 -7.63 2.69
C ASN A 48 21.21 -6.40 3.56
N MET A 49 19.98 -5.86 3.42
CA MET A 49 19.47 -4.80 4.30
C MET A 49 19.42 -5.26 5.75
N ARG A 50 18.88 -6.44 6.01
CA ARG A 50 18.80 -7.04 7.36
C ARG A 50 20.20 -7.22 7.98
N ALA A 51 21.16 -7.72 7.21
CA ALA A 51 22.55 -7.87 7.66
C ALA A 51 23.21 -6.52 8.01
N ALA A 52 22.81 -5.44 7.33
CA ALA A 52 23.24 -4.07 7.64
C ALA A 52 22.42 -3.42 8.79
N GLY A 53 21.44 -4.15 9.38
CA GLY A 53 20.55 -3.65 10.41
C GLY A 53 19.54 -2.63 9.89
N ILE A 54 19.14 -2.75 8.62
CA ILE A 54 18.14 -1.91 7.95
C ILE A 54 16.86 -2.73 7.82
N VAL A 55 15.74 -2.14 8.22
CA VAL A 55 14.39 -2.74 8.11
C VAL A 55 13.83 -2.43 6.72
N PHE A 56 13.31 -3.46 6.06
CA PHE A 56 12.56 -3.33 4.81
C PHE A 56 11.06 -3.39 5.09
N THR A 57 10.27 -2.52 4.48
CA THR A 57 8.81 -2.42 4.69
C THR A 57 8.10 -2.13 3.37
N PRO A 58 7.32 -3.04 2.82
CA PRO A 58 6.38 -2.72 1.75
C PRO A 58 5.17 -1.95 2.30
N ALA A 59 4.69 -0.95 1.52
CA ALA A 59 3.53 -0.11 1.85
C ALA A 59 2.56 -0.07 0.66
N SER A 60 1.38 -0.69 0.76
CA SER A 60 0.48 -0.89 -0.37
C SER A 60 -0.99 -0.73 -0.02
N GLY A 61 -1.83 -0.47 -1.03
CA GLY A 61 -3.29 -0.58 -0.93
C GLY A 61 -3.82 -2.01 -0.87
N ARG A 62 -2.96 -3.01 -1.03
CA ARG A 62 -3.31 -4.43 -1.02
C ARG A 62 -3.61 -4.93 0.39
N GLN A 63 -4.44 -5.99 0.48
CA GLN A 63 -4.71 -6.72 1.71
C GLN A 63 -3.40 -7.30 2.30
N LEU A 64 -3.28 -7.33 3.63
CA LEU A 64 -2.12 -7.91 4.32
C LEU A 64 -1.82 -9.35 3.87
N ALA A 65 -2.86 -10.19 3.72
CA ALA A 65 -2.71 -11.57 3.25
C ALA A 65 -2.15 -11.62 1.82
N ASN A 66 -2.61 -10.72 0.94
CA ASN A 66 -2.12 -10.61 -0.43
C ASN A 66 -0.64 -10.16 -0.46
N LEU A 67 -0.24 -9.18 0.36
CA LEU A 67 1.17 -8.76 0.48
C LEU A 67 2.07 -9.93 0.86
N ARG A 68 1.67 -10.73 1.86
CA ARG A 68 2.40 -11.92 2.28
C ARG A 68 2.47 -12.99 1.19
N ALA A 69 1.37 -13.24 0.49
CA ALA A 69 1.31 -14.22 -0.59
C ALA A 69 2.22 -13.82 -1.77
N VAL A 70 2.21 -12.54 -2.16
CA VAL A 70 3.00 -12.03 -3.30
C VAL A 70 4.49 -11.97 -2.99
N LEU A 71 4.87 -11.48 -1.81
CA LEU A 71 6.28 -11.22 -1.46
C LEU A 71 6.97 -12.44 -0.81
N GLY A 72 6.19 -13.40 -0.30
CA GLY A 72 6.69 -14.66 0.25
C GLY A 72 7.72 -14.46 1.36
N SER A 73 8.79 -15.24 1.32
CA SER A 73 9.85 -15.24 2.34
C SER A 73 10.63 -13.92 2.43
N ALA A 74 10.58 -13.07 1.43
CA ALA A 74 11.27 -11.76 1.48
C ALA A 74 10.72 -10.85 2.60
N VAL A 75 9.49 -11.06 3.07
CA VAL A 75 8.84 -10.23 4.08
C VAL A 75 8.43 -10.97 5.36
N GLU A 76 8.94 -12.20 5.58
CA GLU A 76 8.56 -13.04 6.72
C GLU A 76 8.76 -12.32 8.06
N ASP A 77 9.88 -11.60 8.22
CA ASP A 77 10.20 -10.82 9.42
C ASP A 77 10.09 -9.31 9.23
N SER A 78 9.51 -8.86 8.13
CA SER A 78 9.39 -7.43 7.81
C SER A 78 8.11 -6.83 8.37
N PRO A 79 8.13 -5.57 8.82
CA PRO A 79 6.89 -4.82 9.00
C PRO A 79 6.16 -4.67 7.66
N LEU A 80 4.83 -4.67 7.70
CA LEU A 80 3.98 -4.51 6.52
C LEU A 80 2.99 -3.37 6.76
N ILE A 81 2.92 -2.45 5.80
CA ILE A 81 1.90 -1.40 5.75
C ILE A 81 0.91 -1.82 4.67
N ALA A 82 -0.29 -2.22 5.08
CA ALA A 82 -1.35 -2.72 4.22
C ALA A 82 -2.53 -1.72 4.12
N GLU A 83 -3.42 -1.96 3.16
CA GLU A 83 -4.69 -1.22 2.98
C GLU A 83 -4.48 0.31 2.98
N ASN A 84 -3.50 0.80 2.18
CA ASN A 84 -3.11 2.22 2.09
C ASN A 84 -2.70 2.87 3.42
N GLY A 85 -2.25 2.08 4.40
CA GLY A 85 -1.86 2.57 5.70
C GLY A 85 -2.89 2.34 6.80
N SER A 86 -4.08 1.81 6.47
CA SER A 86 -5.09 1.46 7.48
C SER A 86 -4.60 0.41 8.47
N PHE A 87 -3.59 -0.41 8.10
CA PHE A 87 -3.13 -1.50 8.94
C PHE A 87 -1.62 -1.71 8.86
N VAL A 88 -0.95 -1.66 10.01
CA VAL A 88 0.50 -1.88 10.14
C VAL A 88 0.75 -3.02 11.11
N VAL A 89 1.51 -4.02 10.67
CA VAL A 89 1.89 -5.18 11.48
C VAL A 89 3.40 -5.44 11.46
N HIS A 90 3.94 -5.97 12.55
CA HIS A 90 5.32 -6.44 12.63
C HIS A 90 5.43 -7.61 13.61
N GLY A 91 6.05 -8.71 13.20
CA GLY A 91 6.24 -9.89 14.04
C GLY A 91 4.94 -10.51 14.57
N GLY A 92 3.84 -10.36 13.84
CA GLY A 92 2.51 -10.81 14.24
C GLY A 92 1.75 -9.86 15.17
N GLU A 93 2.37 -8.75 15.58
CA GLU A 93 1.74 -7.71 16.42
C GLU A 93 1.19 -6.57 15.56
N GLU A 94 0.03 -6.04 15.94
CA GLU A 94 -0.50 -4.80 15.39
C GLU A 94 0.30 -3.61 15.93
N ILE A 95 0.85 -2.80 15.04
CA ILE A 95 1.56 -1.56 15.37
C ILE A 95 0.61 -0.36 15.31
N HIS A 96 -0.25 -0.35 14.29
CA HIS A 96 -1.21 0.72 14.04
C HIS A 96 -2.39 0.22 13.22
N SER A 97 -3.58 0.77 13.52
CA SER A 97 -4.73 0.63 12.62
C SER A 97 -5.60 1.88 12.66
N ASP A 98 -6.11 2.27 11.49
CA ASP A 98 -7.16 3.27 11.32
C ASP A 98 -8.39 2.58 10.69
N THR A 99 -9.36 2.18 11.52
CA THR A 99 -10.60 1.53 11.04
C THR A 99 -11.63 2.58 10.59
N ILE A 100 -12.46 2.23 9.61
CA ILE A 100 -13.70 2.96 9.34
C ILE A 100 -14.68 2.69 10.50
N SER A 101 -15.49 3.67 10.90
CA SER A 101 -16.45 3.41 11.96
C SER A 101 -17.48 2.35 11.54
N ALA A 102 -17.96 1.52 12.48
CA ALA A 102 -18.99 0.52 12.20
C ALA A 102 -20.25 1.15 11.58
N GLN A 103 -20.62 2.37 12.03
CA GLN A 103 -21.75 3.11 11.48
C GLN A 103 -21.52 3.52 10.02
N ASP A 104 -20.31 3.96 9.66
CA ASP A 104 -19.96 4.37 8.30
C ASP A 104 -19.87 3.16 7.37
N ALA A 105 -19.30 2.06 7.86
CA ALA A 105 -19.26 0.80 7.14
C ALA A 105 -20.67 0.28 6.84
N GLU A 106 -21.57 0.29 7.84
CA GLU A 106 -22.98 -0.10 7.68
C GLU A 106 -23.69 0.82 6.68
N ALA A 107 -23.45 2.14 6.73
CA ALA A 107 -24.02 3.09 5.78
C ALA A 107 -23.54 2.82 4.33
N ALA A 108 -22.25 2.50 4.14
CA ALA A 108 -21.70 2.14 2.84
C ALA A 108 -22.28 0.82 2.30
N ILE A 109 -22.41 -0.20 3.15
CA ILE A 109 -23.05 -1.49 2.81
C ILE A 109 -24.52 -1.28 2.40
N THR A 110 -25.27 -0.52 3.22
CA THR A 110 -26.68 -0.23 2.94
C THR A 110 -26.83 0.56 1.63
N THR A 111 -25.97 1.53 1.38
CA THR A 111 -25.97 2.29 0.13
C THR A 111 -25.70 1.38 -1.07
N THR A 112 -24.74 0.46 -0.96
CA THR A 112 -24.46 -0.53 -2.02
C THR A 112 -25.67 -1.41 -2.30
N ARG A 113 -26.37 -1.89 -1.27
CA ARG A 113 -27.62 -2.69 -1.42
C ARG A 113 -28.71 -1.86 -2.13
N ASN A 114 -28.89 -0.59 -1.77
CA ASN A 114 -29.86 0.30 -2.43
C ASN A 114 -29.51 0.55 -3.91
N LEU A 115 -28.23 0.60 -4.25
CA LEU A 115 -27.78 0.71 -5.65
C LEU A 115 -28.15 -0.58 -6.42
N VAL A 116 -27.93 -1.76 -5.85
CA VAL A 116 -28.36 -3.04 -6.45
C VAL A 116 -29.86 -3.05 -6.68
N ASP A 117 -30.66 -2.64 -5.69
CA ASP A 117 -32.14 -2.56 -5.82
C ASP A 117 -32.58 -1.56 -6.90
N SER A 118 -31.75 -0.54 -7.17
CA SER A 118 -31.96 0.45 -8.22
C SER A 118 -31.47 0.02 -9.61
N GLY A 119 -30.93 -1.20 -9.71
CA GLY A 119 -30.50 -1.81 -10.97
C GLY A 119 -29.02 -1.62 -11.33
N TYR A 120 -28.18 -1.10 -10.41
CA TYR A 120 -26.73 -1.03 -10.61
C TYR A 120 -26.11 -2.43 -10.43
N ASP A 121 -25.13 -2.76 -11.27
CA ASP A 121 -24.37 -4.01 -11.16
C ASP A 121 -23.13 -3.80 -10.27
N VAL A 122 -23.34 -3.74 -8.95
CA VAL A 122 -22.31 -3.45 -7.96
C VAL A 122 -22.22 -4.54 -6.88
N GLY A 123 -21.06 -4.60 -6.19
CA GLY A 123 -20.87 -5.49 -5.04
C GLY A 123 -19.88 -4.91 -4.04
N ALA A 124 -20.19 -5.05 -2.73
CA ALA A 124 -19.33 -4.61 -1.65
C ALA A 124 -18.37 -5.70 -1.18
N VAL A 125 -17.17 -5.29 -0.80
CA VAL A 125 -16.18 -6.03 -0.02
C VAL A 125 -15.90 -5.24 1.24
N VAL A 126 -16.11 -5.84 2.42
CA VAL A 126 -15.67 -5.26 3.69
C VAL A 126 -14.32 -5.88 4.05
N ALA A 127 -13.26 -5.11 3.92
CA ALA A 127 -11.91 -5.53 4.27
C ALA A 127 -11.67 -5.28 5.76
N CYS A 128 -11.63 -6.34 6.56
CA CYS A 128 -11.24 -6.31 7.96
C CYS A 128 -9.77 -6.70 8.14
N LYS A 129 -9.24 -6.55 9.36
CA LYS A 129 -7.82 -6.79 9.69
C LYS A 129 -7.29 -8.15 9.25
N HIS A 130 -8.10 -9.20 9.31
CA HIS A 130 -7.67 -10.58 9.08
C HIS A 130 -8.31 -11.24 7.86
N CYS A 131 -9.51 -10.81 7.48
CA CYS A 131 -10.27 -11.37 6.36
C CYS A 131 -11.09 -10.28 5.68
N ALA A 132 -11.35 -10.44 4.40
CA ALA A 132 -12.35 -9.65 3.68
C ALA A 132 -13.64 -10.45 3.55
N TYR A 133 -14.77 -9.76 3.56
CA TYR A 133 -16.11 -10.38 3.55
C TYR A 133 -16.93 -9.82 2.40
N ILE A 134 -17.73 -10.70 1.77
CA ILE A 134 -18.63 -10.36 0.67
C ILE A 134 -19.98 -11.07 0.86
N GLU A 135 -21.07 -10.48 0.35
CA GLU A 135 -22.37 -11.12 0.23
C GLU A 135 -22.62 -11.67 -1.18
N ARG A 136 -22.12 -10.94 -2.17
CA ARG A 136 -22.28 -11.29 -3.57
C ARG A 136 -21.34 -12.42 -3.96
N SER A 137 -21.90 -13.54 -4.48
CA SER A 137 -21.15 -14.79 -4.71
C SER A 137 -21.18 -15.29 -6.16
N ASP A 138 -21.64 -14.47 -7.13
CA ASP A 138 -21.60 -14.86 -8.53
C ASP A 138 -20.15 -14.88 -9.06
N ALA A 139 -19.91 -15.71 -10.07
CA ALA A 139 -18.55 -15.97 -10.59
C ALA A 139 -17.84 -14.72 -11.14
N ALA A 140 -18.59 -13.73 -11.65
CA ALA A 140 -18.02 -12.51 -12.19
C ALA A 140 -17.45 -11.63 -11.07
N PHE A 141 -18.23 -11.45 -9.98
CA PHE A 141 -17.79 -10.67 -8.83
C PHE A 141 -16.65 -11.37 -8.05
N LEU A 142 -16.79 -12.69 -7.81
CA LEU A 142 -15.72 -13.48 -7.15
C LEU A 142 -14.39 -13.39 -7.89
N LYS A 143 -14.42 -13.39 -9.22
CA LYS A 143 -13.20 -13.20 -10.02
C LYS A 143 -12.56 -11.84 -9.78
N GLN A 144 -13.34 -10.77 -9.64
CA GLN A 144 -12.81 -9.43 -9.41
C GLN A 144 -12.29 -9.27 -7.98
N ALA A 145 -13.05 -9.70 -6.98
CA ALA A 145 -12.64 -9.66 -5.58
C ALA A 145 -11.38 -10.51 -5.33
N GLY A 146 -11.29 -11.71 -5.89
CA GLY A 146 -10.16 -12.61 -5.75
C GLY A 146 -8.83 -12.12 -6.36
N LEU A 147 -8.85 -11.06 -7.18
CA LEU A 147 -7.61 -10.43 -7.65
C LEU A 147 -6.89 -9.63 -6.55
N TYR A 148 -7.63 -9.13 -5.56
CA TYR A 148 -7.12 -8.21 -4.53
C TYR A 148 -7.16 -8.79 -3.13
N TYR A 149 -8.07 -9.74 -2.87
CA TYR A 149 -8.31 -10.32 -1.53
C TYR A 149 -7.99 -11.80 -1.52
N GLU A 150 -6.86 -12.16 -0.91
CA GLU A 150 -6.42 -13.56 -0.74
C GLU A 150 -7.22 -14.24 0.38
N ALA A 151 -7.41 -13.54 1.52
CA ALA A 151 -8.29 -13.98 2.59
C ALA A 151 -9.68 -13.37 2.36
N LEU A 152 -10.61 -14.16 1.80
CA LEU A 152 -11.94 -13.73 1.39
C LEU A 152 -12.99 -14.77 1.80
N GLU A 153 -14.02 -14.33 2.53
CA GLU A 153 -15.14 -15.17 2.96
C GLU A 153 -16.48 -14.63 2.45
N ILE A 154 -17.40 -15.55 2.12
CA ILE A 154 -18.76 -15.22 1.73
C ILE A 154 -19.65 -15.33 2.98
N VAL A 155 -20.39 -14.28 3.28
CA VAL A 155 -21.33 -14.22 4.40
C VAL A 155 -22.75 -13.95 3.92
N GLU A 156 -23.75 -14.26 4.74
CA GLU A 156 -25.14 -13.95 4.42
C GLU A 156 -25.50 -12.48 4.62
N ASP A 157 -24.83 -11.81 5.58
CA ASP A 157 -25.08 -10.41 5.94
C ASP A 157 -23.79 -9.73 6.39
N LEU A 158 -23.30 -8.77 5.57
CA LEU A 158 -22.12 -7.97 5.88
C LEU A 158 -22.28 -7.09 7.13
N THR A 159 -23.51 -6.77 7.53
CA THR A 159 -23.73 -5.99 8.76
C THR A 159 -23.66 -6.84 10.04
N ALA A 160 -23.62 -8.17 9.90
CA ALA A 160 -23.50 -9.10 11.03
C ALA A 160 -22.04 -9.46 11.39
N ILE A 161 -21.06 -9.01 10.61
CA ILE A 161 -19.65 -9.24 10.92
C ILE A 161 -19.12 -8.21 11.95
N ALA A 162 -17.88 -8.37 12.40
CA ALA A 162 -17.20 -7.44 13.33
C ALA A 162 -16.77 -6.14 12.59
N LEU A 163 -17.71 -5.23 12.35
CA LEU A 163 -17.49 -3.99 11.59
C LEU A 163 -16.52 -3.01 12.30
N ASP A 164 -16.30 -3.16 13.61
CA ASP A 164 -15.29 -2.39 14.37
C ASP A 164 -13.84 -2.74 13.97
N GLU A 165 -13.63 -3.87 13.30
CA GLU A 165 -12.35 -4.26 12.69
C GLU A 165 -12.23 -3.89 11.20
N ALA A 166 -13.24 -3.25 10.61
CA ALA A 166 -13.23 -2.89 9.20
C ALA A 166 -12.20 -1.79 8.92
N LEU A 167 -11.28 -2.06 8.00
CA LEU A 167 -10.27 -1.13 7.53
C LEU A 167 -10.82 -0.25 6.40
N LYS A 168 -11.63 -0.86 5.52
CA LYS A 168 -12.33 -0.17 4.44
C LYS A 168 -13.55 -0.95 3.96
N VAL A 169 -14.46 -0.25 3.29
CA VAL A 169 -15.48 -0.83 2.43
C VAL A 169 -15.13 -0.50 0.99
N ALA A 170 -14.83 -1.53 0.19
CA ALA A 170 -14.56 -1.39 -1.24
C ALA A 170 -15.81 -1.80 -2.03
N VAL A 171 -16.19 -1.02 -3.04
CA VAL A 171 -17.33 -1.32 -3.90
C VAL A 171 -16.84 -1.46 -5.33
N PHE A 172 -17.11 -2.62 -5.94
CA PHE A 172 -16.88 -2.88 -7.35
C PHE A 172 -18.13 -2.52 -8.15
N ASP A 173 -17.94 -1.75 -9.23
CA ASP A 173 -18.98 -1.37 -10.17
C ASP A 173 -18.61 -1.95 -11.54
N PHE A 174 -19.48 -2.78 -12.11
CA PHE A 174 -19.24 -3.38 -13.42
C PHE A 174 -19.38 -2.38 -14.59
N ASP A 175 -19.99 -1.22 -14.32
CA ASP A 175 -20.20 -0.15 -15.31
C ASP A 175 -19.26 1.04 -15.06
N ASP A 176 -19.79 2.22 -14.76
CA ASP A 176 -19.04 3.47 -14.59
C ASP A 176 -18.98 3.88 -13.11
N VAL A 177 -17.86 3.55 -12.47
CA VAL A 177 -17.65 3.83 -11.05
C VAL A 177 -17.66 5.34 -10.75
N GLU A 178 -17.11 6.18 -11.62
CA GLU A 178 -16.96 7.64 -11.35
C GLU A 178 -18.30 8.37 -11.42
N ASN A 179 -19.13 8.04 -12.41
CA ASN A 179 -20.43 8.69 -12.64
C ASN A 179 -21.60 7.92 -12.01
N GLY A 180 -21.33 6.74 -11.44
CA GLY A 180 -22.32 5.84 -10.85
C GLY A 180 -22.20 5.71 -9.34
N SER A 181 -21.71 4.56 -8.89
CA SER A 181 -21.70 4.16 -7.47
C SER A 181 -20.88 5.08 -6.57
N SER A 182 -19.72 5.60 -7.03
CA SER A 182 -18.84 6.44 -6.22
C SER A 182 -19.51 7.73 -5.72
N GLN A 183 -20.33 8.38 -6.57
CA GLN A 183 -21.03 9.60 -6.18
C GLN A 183 -22.09 9.33 -5.10
N ALA A 184 -22.84 8.24 -5.22
CA ALA A 184 -23.84 7.85 -4.24
C ALA A 184 -23.21 7.50 -2.90
N LEU A 185 -22.09 6.76 -2.90
CA LEU A 185 -21.33 6.40 -1.72
C LEU A 185 -20.75 7.62 -1.01
N THR A 186 -20.12 8.54 -1.76
CA THR A 186 -19.60 9.81 -1.22
C THR A 186 -20.70 10.66 -0.58
N ALA A 187 -21.88 10.72 -1.21
CA ALA A 187 -23.01 11.49 -0.67
C ALA A 187 -23.59 10.85 0.60
N ALA A 188 -23.59 9.52 0.70
CA ALA A 188 -24.10 8.78 1.86
C ALA A 188 -23.20 8.90 3.09
N VAL A 189 -21.86 8.93 2.89
CA VAL A 189 -20.88 8.98 4.00
C VAL A 189 -19.82 10.07 3.72
N PRO A 190 -20.19 11.35 3.78
CA PRO A 190 -19.37 12.47 3.28
C PRO A 190 -18.14 12.79 4.14
N HIS A 191 -18.00 12.19 5.34
CA HIS A 191 -16.90 12.45 6.27
C HIS A 191 -15.82 11.36 6.26
N VAL A 192 -15.97 10.33 5.45
CA VAL A 192 -14.92 9.35 5.19
C VAL A 192 -14.15 9.71 3.92
N GLN A 193 -12.97 9.18 3.79
CA GLN A 193 -12.22 9.27 2.53
C GLN A 193 -12.82 8.29 1.52
N THR A 194 -13.29 8.82 0.40
CA THR A 194 -13.77 8.02 -0.74
C THR A 194 -12.80 8.21 -1.91
N VAL A 195 -12.21 7.13 -2.38
CA VAL A 195 -11.22 7.13 -3.46
C VAL A 195 -11.63 6.17 -4.56
N VAL A 196 -11.66 6.66 -5.79
CA VAL A 196 -11.74 5.79 -6.97
C VAL A 196 -10.35 5.20 -7.20
N SER A 197 -10.20 3.90 -6.90
CA SER A 197 -8.92 3.17 -6.90
C SER A 197 -8.73 2.31 -8.16
N GLY A 198 -9.29 2.73 -9.28
CA GLY A 198 -9.22 2.05 -10.58
C GLY A 198 -10.47 2.28 -11.40
N LEU A 199 -10.59 1.59 -12.54
CA LEU A 199 -11.73 1.75 -13.46
C LEU A 199 -13.08 1.33 -12.86
N HIS A 200 -13.06 0.46 -11.85
CA HIS A 200 -14.24 -0.22 -11.33
C HIS A 200 -14.34 -0.22 -9.80
N TRP A 201 -13.35 0.29 -9.08
CA TRP A 201 -13.32 0.23 -7.62
C TRP A 201 -13.46 1.60 -6.97
N THR A 202 -14.28 1.68 -5.94
CA THR A 202 -14.36 2.79 -4.98
C THR A 202 -14.00 2.25 -3.60
N ASP A 203 -12.98 2.81 -2.97
CA ASP A 203 -12.58 2.50 -1.61
C ASP A 203 -13.07 3.59 -0.65
N MET A 204 -13.79 3.19 0.40
CA MET A 204 -14.23 4.06 1.50
C MET A 204 -13.49 3.67 2.77
N MET A 205 -12.75 4.60 3.35
CA MET A 205 -11.90 4.37 4.52
C MET A 205 -11.94 5.56 5.47
N SER A 206 -11.41 5.42 6.68
CA SER A 206 -11.28 6.54 7.61
C SER A 206 -10.58 7.72 6.94
N ALA A 207 -11.06 8.94 7.17
CA ALA A 207 -10.46 10.16 6.61
C ALA A 207 -9.00 10.39 7.07
N GLN A 208 -8.54 9.67 8.07
CA GLN A 208 -7.17 9.78 8.62
C GLN A 208 -6.19 8.79 8.00
N VAL A 209 -6.68 7.84 7.20
CA VAL A 209 -5.82 6.82 6.57
C VAL A 209 -4.86 7.45 5.60
N SER A 210 -3.57 7.14 5.79
CA SER A 210 -2.53 7.45 4.82
C SER A 210 -1.29 6.59 5.06
N LYS A 211 -0.50 6.36 4.00
CA LYS A 211 0.77 5.64 4.11
C LYS A 211 1.79 6.39 4.96
N GLY A 212 1.80 7.72 4.93
CA GLY A 212 2.70 8.54 5.74
C GLY A 212 2.38 8.46 7.23
N ARG A 213 1.09 8.50 7.62
CA ARG A 213 0.67 8.29 8.99
C ARG A 213 1.07 6.89 9.51
N ALA A 214 0.87 5.86 8.70
CA ALA A 214 1.31 4.50 9.00
C ALA A 214 2.83 4.41 9.16
N LEU A 215 3.59 5.07 8.27
CA LEU A 215 5.05 5.16 8.37
C LEU A 215 5.48 5.86 9.66
N SER A 216 4.86 6.98 10.03
CA SER A 216 5.15 7.68 11.28
C SER A 216 4.95 6.80 12.51
N ALA A 217 3.86 6.03 12.55
CA ALA A 217 3.60 5.07 13.63
C ALA A 217 4.67 3.96 13.68
N LEU A 218 5.08 3.44 12.52
CA LEU A 218 6.14 2.44 12.42
C LEU A 218 7.49 3.00 12.85
N GLN A 219 7.85 4.21 12.43
CA GLN A 219 9.08 4.91 12.84
C GLN A 219 9.15 5.06 14.35
N ALA A 220 8.05 5.51 14.98
CA ALA A 220 7.96 5.64 16.44
C ALA A 220 8.16 4.28 17.15
N ARG A 221 7.59 3.20 16.60
CA ARG A 221 7.73 1.83 17.18
C ARG A 221 9.16 1.29 17.05
N LEU A 222 9.86 1.61 15.95
CA LEU A 222 11.22 1.15 15.67
C LEU A 222 12.31 2.09 16.25
N GLY A 223 11.95 3.30 16.69
CA GLY A 223 12.92 4.32 17.10
C GLY A 223 13.76 4.84 15.94
N VAL A 224 13.18 4.94 14.74
CA VAL A 224 13.83 5.40 13.51
C VAL A 224 13.34 6.80 13.16
N LEU A 225 14.24 7.64 12.68
CA LEU A 225 13.97 9.04 12.35
C LEU A 225 13.78 9.24 10.83
N PRO A 226 13.15 10.34 10.36
CA PRO A 226 13.01 10.64 8.94
C PRO A 226 14.34 10.66 8.18
N GLU A 227 15.41 11.21 8.77
CA GLU A 227 16.75 11.22 8.16
C GLU A 227 17.40 9.83 8.03
N GLN A 228 16.83 8.82 8.67
CA GLN A 228 17.26 7.42 8.61
C GLN A 228 16.36 6.56 7.73
N THR A 229 15.38 7.19 7.06
CA THR A 229 14.34 6.52 6.29
C THR A 229 14.48 6.85 4.80
N ALA A 230 14.42 5.83 3.96
CA ALA A 230 14.25 5.95 2.52
C ALA A 230 12.86 5.49 2.10
N VAL A 231 12.18 6.27 1.25
CA VAL A 231 10.85 5.92 0.70
C VAL A 231 10.88 5.91 -0.82
N PHE A 232 10.14 4.98 -1.41
CA PHE A 232 9.96 4.83 -2.85
C PHE A 232 8.48 4.79 -3.17
N GLY A 233 8.05 5.57 -4.16
CA GLY A 233 6.66 5.61 -4.60
C GLY A 233 6.54 6.14 -6.03
N ASP A 234 5.35 5.92 -6.63
CA ASP A 234 5.08 6.35 -7.99
C ASP A 234 3.74 7.07 -8.16
N TYR A 235 2.79 6.92 -7.23
CA TYR A 235 1.47 7.50 -7.38
C TYR A 235 1.01 8.33 -6.17
N LEU A 236 -0.10 9.07 -6.33
CA LEU A 236 -0.55 10.10 -5.38
C LEU A 236 -0.88 9.58 -3.96
N ASN A 237 -1.19 8.30 -3.80
CA ASN A 237 -1.36 7.67 -2.49
C ASN A 237 -0.05 7.47 -1.71
N ASP A 238 1.11 7.77 -2.35
CA ASP A 238 2.43 7.74 -1.71
C ASP A 238 2.88 9.13 -1.26
N LEU A 239 2.13 10.18 -1.62
CA LEU A 239 2.58 11.56 -1.51
C LEU A 239 3.03 11.92 -0.08
N ASP A 240 2.30 11.49 0.92
CA ASP A 240 2.57 11.77 2.32
C ASP A 240 3.71 10.93 2.93
N LEU A 241 4.19 9.88 2.26
CA LEU A 241 5.43 9.18 2.65
C LEU A 241 6.63 10.12 2.65
N TYR A 242 6.66 11.06 1.70
CA TYR A 242 7.79 11.99 1.50
C TYR A 242 7.92 13.02 2.62
N ASP A 243 6.84 13.30 3.36
CA ASP A 243 6.88 14.16 4.56
C ASP A 243 7.57 13.48 5.76
N HIS A 244 7.80 12.17 5.69
CA HIS A 244 8.34 11.35 6.77
C HIS A 244 9.71 10.73 6.43
N ALA A 245 10.39 11.18 5.34
CA ALA A 245 11.67 10.63 4.93
C ALA A 245 12.53 11.64 4.18
N ASP A 246 13.78 11.82 4.61
CA ASP A 246 14.75 12.71 3.92
C ASP A 246 15.26 12.09 2.60
N LEU A 247 15.24 10.75 2.52
CA LEU A 247 15.64 10.02 1.32
C LEU A 247 14.40 9.60 0.52
N GLY A 248 13.68 10.60 -0.02
CA GLY A 248 12.50 10.40 -0.86
C GLY A 248 12.85 10.17 -2.33
N PHE A 249 12.49 9.02 -2.88
CA PHE A 249 12.72 8.62 -4.28
C PHE A 249 11.41 8.50 -5.06
N ALA A 250 11.20 9.40 -6.04
CA ALA A 250 10.20 9.18 -7.08
C ALA A 250 10.71 8.13 -8.07
N MET A 251 9.90 7.13 -8.41
CA MET A 251 10.23 6.26 -9.54
C MET A 251 10.22 7.07 -10.84
N ARG A 252 11.07 6.75 -11.83
CA ARG A 252 11.11 7.48 -13.11
C ARG A 252 9.74 7.47 -13.83
N ASN A 253 8.96 6.43 -13.65
CA ASN A 253 7.60 6.31 -14.16
C ASN A 253 6.53 6.99 -13.27
N ALA A 254 6.92 7.70 -12.22
CA ALA A 254 6.00 8.26 -11.25
C ALA A 254 5.16 9.42 -11.81
N HIS A 255 4.01 9.64 -11.17
CA HIS A 255 3.16 10.80 -11.42
C HIS A 255 3.92 12.12 -11.17
N PRO A 256 3.67 13.20 -11.96
CA PRO A 256 4.36 14.48 -11.78
C PRO A 256 4.29 15.06 -10.35
N GLY A 257 3.18 14.82 -9.63
CA GLY A 257 3.03 15.24 -8.23
C GLY A 257 4.03 14.56 -7.29
N ILE A 258 4.40 13.30 -7.55
CA ILE A 258 5.42 12.57 -6.78
C ILE A 258 6.81 13.12 -7.09
N HIS A 259 7.12 13.38 -8.37
CA HIS A 259 8.38 14.04 -8.73
C HIS A 259 8.58 15.41 -8.08
N ALA A 260 7.48 16.14 -7.84
CA ALA A 260 7.52 17.43 -7.17
C ALA A 260 7.79 17.34 -5.65
N ALA A 261 7.37 16.22 -5.02
CA ALA A 261 7.54 15.98 -3.58
C ALA A 261 8.87 15.27 -3.24
N ALA A 262 9.37 14.42 -4.13
CA ALA A 262 10.55 13.62 -3.90
C ALA A 262 11.86 14.44 -4.03
N THR A 263 12.87 14.07 -3.24
CA THR A 263 14.22 14.66 -3.31
C THR A 263 15.04 14.07 -4.46
N TYR A 264 14.80 12.80 -4.81
CA TYR A 264 15.57 12.04 -5.80
C TYR A 264 14.64 11.33 -6.80
N THR A 265 15.22 10.94 -7.95
CA THR A 265 14.53 10.10 -8.93
C THR A 265 15.25 8.77 -9.06
N ALA A 266 14.59 7.67 -8.71
CA ALA A 266 15.09 6.31 -8.94
C ALA A 266 14.78 5.86 -10.39
N PRO A 267 15.49 4.85 -10.93
CA PRO A 267 15.12 4.24 -12.21
C PRO A 267 13.69 3.69 -12.20
N ALA A 268 13.12 3.43 -13.38
CA ALA A 268 11.76 2.91 -13.48
C ALA A 268 11.63 1.52 -12.82
N ASN A 269 10.40 1.18 -12.40
CA ASN A 269 10.09 -0.14 -11.85
C ASN A 269 10.43 -1.29 -12.82
N THR A 270 10.33 -1.06 -14.13
CA THR A 270 10.72 -2.02 -15.19
C THR A 270 12.24 -2.22 -15.33
N GLU A 271 13.04 -1.45 -14.60
CA GLU A 271 14.50 -1.47 -14.59
C GLU A 271 15.08 -1.88 -13.22
N ASP A 272 14.29 -2.55 -12.38
CA ASP A 272 14.62 -2.90 -10.99
C ASP A 272 15.04 -1.68 -10.15
N GLY A 273 14.38 -0.52 -10.37
CA GLY A 273 14.80 0.78 -9.86
C GLY A 273 14.98 0.84 -8.35
N VAL A 274 14.07 0.23 -7.57
CA VAL A 274 14.18 0.15 -6.11
C VAL A 274 15.43 -0.64 -5.72
N LEU A 275 15.62 -1.85 -6.25
CA LEU A 275 16.75 -2.72 -5.86
C LEU A 275 18.10 -2.09 -6.19
N ARG A 276 18.22 -1.49 -7.39
CA ARG A 276 19.44 -0.79 -7.82
C ARG A 276 19.77 0.38 -6.90
N THR A 277 18.76 1.14 -6.51
CA THR A 277 18.96 2.29 -5.61
C THR A 277 19.32 1.81 -4.21
N VAL A 278 18.65 0.81 -3.67
CA VAL A 278 18.95 0.21 -2.36
C VAL A 278 20.37 -0.35 -2.33
N GLU A 279 20.85 -1.01 -3.39
CA GLU A 279 22.21 -1.51 -3.48
C GLU A 279 23.25 -0.36 -3.35
N GLU A 280 22.99 0.79 -3.95
CA GLU A 280 23.85 1.97 -3.81
C GLU A 280 23.76 2.61 -2.42
N LEU A 281 22.55 2.69 -1.84
CA LEU A 281 22.36 3.18 -0.47
C LEU A 281 23.16 2.31 0.54
N LEU A 282 23.11 0.98 0.38
CA LEU A 282 23.90 0.04 1.20
C LEU A 282 25.42 0.30 1.10
N ARG A 283 25.94 0.62 -0.09
CA ARG A 283 27.37 0.95 -0.25
C ARG A 283 27.77 2.24 0.49
N ARG A 284 26.82 3.15 0.69
CA ARG A 284 27.03 4.45 1.37
C ARG A 284 26.69 4.40 2.86
N CYS A 285 26.13 3.31 3.35
CA CYS A 285 25.86 3.15 4.78
C CYS A 285 27.18 3.18 5.57
N ARG A 286 27.15 3.88 6.72
CA ARG A 286 28.27 3.86 7.67
C ARG A 286 28.45 2.46 8.21
N SER A 287 29.71 1.99 8.24
CA SER A 287 30.03 0.78 9.01
C SER A 287 29.62 1.00 10.46
N ARG A 288 28.81 0.12 11.00
CA ARG A 288 28.47 0.11 12.42
C ARG A 288 29.56 -0.72 13.11
N ASP A 289 30.50 -0.02 13.78
CA ASP A 289 31.47 -0.63 14.68
C ASP A 289 30.80 -1.09 15.99
#